data_daf2813ab90e36c9b0cc02a3e526aee6
#
_entry.id   daf2813ab90e36c9b0cc02a3e526aee6
#
_cell.length_a   1.000
_cell.length_b   1.000
_cell.length_c   1.000
_cell.angle_alpha   90.00
_cell.angle_beta   90.00
_cell.angle_gamma   90.00
#
_symmetry.space_group_name_H-M   'P 1'
#
loop_
_entity.id
_entity.type
_entity.pdbx_description
1 polymer ?
#
loop_
_entity_poly.entity_id
_entity_poly.type
_entity_poly.pdbx_seq_one_letter_code
_entity_poly.pdbx_strand_id
1 'polypeptide(L)'
;DTLPDEAIFKAAFYDLSVAAKAKEHTKLGTRLNYEQTGISSTFRKSGRALSKPGKALAKEFDALDSRWQKAETFFELFTTDEAERQDSDRNLLDRQLFRLNQLKGQAYDPLPNFELARDATAALPLTAREYGYWALFTSLEKNKDFTKGKVTEALYVALTDDLQNPQNRASIDRLTGPSAELIKTAAAYFETQPRLNYAKLMKDVNKNWAEPVVWETIKLHSSRYTSGYFLNAVDMRKTADGPAVQPESKQILLVLFQRTVKMSLIITVSCILLGYPVAWLLANLPMRTSNLLMILVLLPFWTSLLVRTSAWKVMLQQQGVINEVLVWFGLVATDNRL
;
A
#
# COMPACT_ATOMS: atom_id res chain seq x y z
N ASP A 1 0.65 -2.38 -23.41
CA ASP A 1 2.07 -2.00 -23.52
C ASP A 1 2.31 -0.49 -23.74
N THR A 2 1.31 0.35 -23.55
CA THR A 2 1.46 1.80 -23.71
C THR A 2 1.44 2.49 -22.36
N LEU A 3 2.25 3.55 -22.21
CA LEU A 3 2.18 4.42 -21.05
C LEU A 3 0.82 5.13 -21.00
N PRO A 4 0.31 5.45 -19.79
CA PRO A 4 -0.89 6.26 -19.64
C PRO A 4 -0.74 7.66 -20.26
N ASP A 5 -1.85 8.29 -20.54
CA ASP A 5 -1.91 9.67 -20.98
C ASP A 5 -1.58 10.66 -19.84
N GLU A 6 -1.42 11.94 -20.19
CA GLU A 6 -1.10 13.00 -19.23
C GLU A 6 -2.18 13.17 -18.15
N ALA A 7 -3.45 12.89 -18.48
CA ALA A 7 -4.56 13.00 -17.54
C ALA A 7 -4.43 11.97 -16.41
N ILE A 8 -4.01 10.74 -16.74
CA ILE A 8 -3.77 9.69 -15.73
C ILE A 8 -2.55 10.01 -14.88
N PHE A 9 -1.46 10.53 -15.47
CA PHE A 9 -0.31 11.00 -14.70
C PHE A 9 -0.70 12.13 -13.72
N LYS A 10 -1.51 13.08 -14.16
CA LYS A 10 -2.06 14.15 -13.32
C LYS A 10 -2.90 13.61 -12.18
N ALA A 11 -3.84 12.70 -12.46
CA ALA A 11 -4.65 12.06 -11.43
C ALA A 11 -3.79 11.31 -10.40
N ALA A 12 -2.80 10.53 -10.87
CA ALA A 12 -1.88 9.80 -10.00
C ALA A 12 -1.03 10.73 -9.13
N PHE A 13 -0.60 11.87 -9.67
CA PHE A 13 0.13 12.89 -8.91
C PHE A 13 -0.69 13.39 -7.71
N TYR A 14 -1.93 13.79 -7.93
CA TYR A 14 -2.82 14.27 -6.87
C TYR A 14 -3.17 13.16 -5.87
N ASP A 15 -3.50 11.96 -6.33
CA ASP A 15 -3.82 10.84 -5.46
C ASP A 15 -2.63 10.43 -4.58
N LEU A 16 -1.43 10.42 -5.13
CA LEU A 16 -0.21 10.17 -4.35
C LEU A 16 0.11 11.30 -3.38
N SER A 17 -0.16 12.56 -3.72
CA SER A 17 0.00 13.69 -2.82
C SER A 17 -0.88 13.54 -1.59
N VAL A 18 -2.15 13.19 -1.77
CA VAL A 18 -3.10 12.91 -0.67
C VAL A 18 -2.66 11.71 0.15
N ALA A 19 -2.33 10.60 -0.51
CA ALA A 19 -1.88 9.39 0.15
C ALA A 19 -0.55 9.60 0.92
N ALA A 20 0.32 10.50 0.44
CA ALA A 20 1.56 10.82 1.12
C ALA A 20 1.34 11.56 2.44
N LYS A 21 0.34 12.46 2.52
CA LYS A 21 -0.03 13.14 3.77
C LYS A 21 -0.49 12.15 4.85
N ALA A 22 -1.27 11.14 4.45
CA ALA A 22 -1.76 10.07 5.32
C ALA A 22 -0.75 8.92 5.51
N LYS A 23 0.44 8.97 4.88
CA LYS A 23 1.46 7.89 4.84
C LYS A 23 0.96 6.57 4.24
N GLU A 24 -0.17 6.57 3.55
CA GLU A 24 -0.77 5.38 2.93
C GLU A 24 -0.06 4.94 1.64
N HIS A 25 0.62 5.87 0.94
CA HIS A 25 1.41 5.57 -0.25
C HIS A 25 2.48 4.49 -0.01
N THR A 26 3.10 4.46 1.17
CA THR A 26 4.10 3.45 1.53
C THR A 26 3.47 2.08 1.74
N LYS A 27 2.29 2.02 2.36
CA LYS A 27 1.54 0.77 2.57
C LYS A 27 1.11 0.17 1.23
N LEU A 28 0.56 1.00 0.34
CA LEU A 28 0.19 0.57 -1.01
C LEU A 28 1.42 0.08 -1.79
N GLY A 29 2.50 0.84 -1.76
CA GLY A 29 3.75 0.46 -2.43
C GLY A 29 4.33 -0.86 -1.90
N THR A 30 4.28 -1.10 -0.58
CA THR A 30 4.73 -2.37 0.01
C THR A 30 3.86 -3.54 -0.45
N ARG A 31 2.54 -3.36 -0.50
CA ARG A 31 1.61 -4.38 -0.99
C ARG A 31 1.87 -4.72 -2.46
N LEU A 32 1.98 -3.70 -3.31
CA LEU A 32 2.23 -3.89 -4.75
C LEU A 32 3.62 -4.46 -5.04
N ASN A 33 4.59 -4.27 -4.13
CA ASN A 33 5.94 -4.80 -4.31
C ASN A 33 6.00 -6.34 -4.28
N TYR A 34 4.97 -6.99 -3.75
CA TYR A 34 4.83 -8.44 -3.82
C TYR A 34 4.64 -8.90 -5.28
N GLU A 35 3.88 -8.15 -6.04
CA GLU A 35 3.60 -8.46 -7.46
C GLU A 35 4.74 -7.99 -8.38
N GLN A 36 5.24 -6.77 -8.15
CA GLN A 36 6.32 -6.18 -8.94
C GLN A 36 7.41 -5.59 -8.04
N THR A 37 8.57 -6.19 -8.06
CA THR A 37 9.74 -5.76 -7.29
C THR A 37 10.16 -4.34 -7.68
N GLY A 38 10.42 -3.49 -6.68
CA GLY A 38 10.86 -2.10 -6.90
C GLY A 38 9.74 -1.05 -6.76
N ILE A 39 8.45 -1.43 -6.87
CA ILE A 39 7.33 -0.50 -6.73
C ILE A 39 7.34 0.18 -5.35
N SER A 40 7.67 -0.52 -4.28
CA SER A 40 7.76 0.06 -2.93
C SER A 40 8.70 1.26 -2.88
N SER A 41 9.86 1.16 -3.52
CA SER A 41 10.83 2.26 -3.61
C SER A 41 10.30 3.43 -4.43
N THR A 42 9.56 3.14 -5.51
CA THR A 42 8.93 4.13 -6.38
C THR A 42 7.92 4.97 -5.61
N PHE A 43 6.98 4.33 -4.91
CA PHE A 43 5.98 5.01 -4.10
C PHE A 43 6.61 5.84 -2.97
N ARG A 44 7.58 5.29 -2.25
CA ARG A 44 8.28 5.98 -1.16
C ARG A 44 9.05 7.23 -1.64
N LYS A 45 9.75 7.12 -2.78
CA LYS A 45 10.46 8.26 -3.37
C LYS A 45 9.49 9.32 -3.86
N SER A 46 8.39 8.91 -4.49
CA SER A 46 7.35 9.81 -4.98
C SER A 46 6.73 10.61 -3.84
N GLY A 47 6.33 9.98 -2.75
CA GLY A 47 5.75 10.69 -1.61
C GLY A 47 6.63 11.79 -1.00
N ARG A 48 7.96 11.70 -1.19
CA ARG A 48 8.91 12.75 -0.74
C ARG A 48 9.14 13.83 -1.78
N ALA A 49 9.10 13.49 -3.05
CA ALA A 49 9.53 14.38 -4.13
C ALA A 49 8.37 15.15 -4.77
N LEU A 50 7.12 14.70 -4.59
CA LEU A 50 5.94 15.37 -5.15
C LEU A 50 5.71 16.80 -4.60
N SER A 51 6.30 17.15 -3.46
CA SER A 51 6.26 18.50 -2.94
C SER A 51 7.21 19.49 -3.65
N LYS A 52 8.19 19.00 -4.45
CA LYS A 52 9.18 19.89 -5.09
C LYS A 52 8.58 20.88 -6.07
N PRO A 53 7.68 20.49 -7.01
CA PRO A 53 7.03 21.43 -7.92
C PRO A 53 6.26 22.51 -7.16
N GLY A 54 5.49 22.09 -6.16
CA GLY A 54 4.74 23.03 -5.33
C GLY A 54 5.60 24.02 -4.55
N LYS A 55 6.80 23.62 -4.12
CA LYS A 55 7.77 24.52 -3.48
C LYS A 55 8.33 25.56 -4.45
N ALA A 56 8.55 25.20 -5.71
CA ALA A 56 8.96 26.14 -6.74
C ALA A 56 7.85 27.16 -7.02
N LEU A 57 6.63 26.68 -7.26
CA LEU A 57 5.47 27.52 -7.48
C LEU A 57 5.15 28.44 -6.28
N ALA A 58 5.27 27.92 -5.05
CA ALA A 58 5.08 28.73 -3.85
C ALA A 58 5.99 29.99 -3.80
N LYS A 59 7.21 29.87 -4.32
CA LYS A 59 8.13 31.02 -4.42
C LYS A 59 7.70 32.00 -5.51
N GLU A 60 7.15 31.49 -6.61
CA GLU A 60 6.63 32.36 -7.69
C GLU A 60 5.37 33.10 -7.21
N PHE A 61 4.46 32.42 -6.52
CA PHE A 61 3.31 33.09 -5.89
C PHE A 61 3.72 34.11 -4.83
N ASP A 62 4.73 33.82 -4.01
CA ASP A 62 5.27 34.75 -3.02
C ASP A 62 5.88 36.00 -3.66
N ALA A 63 6.55 35.83 -4.81
CA ALA A 63 7.11 36.93 -5.57
C ALA A 63 6.04 37.83 -6.19
N LEU A 64 4.85 37.29 -6.50
CA LEU A 64 3.71 38.07 -6.96
C LEU A 64 3.06 38.85 -5.82
N ASP A 65 2.81 38.16 -4.70
CA ASP A 65 2.24 38.76 -3.50
C ASP A 65 2.52 37.86 -2.28
N SER A 66 3.11 38.43 -1.22
CA SER A 66 3.45 37.68 0.00
C SER A 66 2.25 37.10 0.75
N ARG A 67 1.05 37.59 0.49
CA ARG A 67 -0.20 37.03 1.06
C ARG A 67 -0.43 35.57 0.66
N TRP A 68 0.08 35.12 -0.49
CA TRP A 68 -0.05 33.73 -0.92
C TRP A 68 0.60 32.72 0.01
N GLN A 69 1.57 33.09 0.82
CA GLN A 69 2.16 32.19 1.81
C GLN A 69 1.27 31.92 3.02
N LYS A 70 0.26 32.76 3.27
CA LYS A 70 -0.58 32.68 4.45
C LYS A 70 -1.80 31.80 4.24
N ALA A 71 -2.08 30.94 5.21
CA ALA A 71 -3.30 30.14 5.23
C ALA A 71 -4.57 31.00 5.28
N GLU A 72 -4.48 32.18 5.90
CA GLU A 72 -5.56 33.16 5.98
C GLU A 72 -6.12 33.53 4.60
N THR A 73 -5.25 33.71 3.59
CA THR A 73 -5.68 34.04 2.22
C THR A 73 -6.57 32.99 1.61
N PHE A 74 -6.22 31.73 1.80
CA PHE A 74 -7.03 30.59 1.32
C PHE A 74 -8.29 30.40 2.18
N PHE A 75 -8.19 30.68 3.47
CA PHE A 75 -9.34 30.65 4.36
C PHE A 75 -10.38 31.72 3.95
N GLU A 76 -9.98 32.96 3.74
CA GLU A 76 -10.86 34.03 3.26
C GLU A 76 -11.48 33.74 1.89
N LEU A 77 -10.73 33.06 1.02
CA LEU A 77 -11.19 32.67 -0.32
C LEU A 77 -12.26 31.59 -0.28
N PHE A 78 -12.07 30.55 0.54
CA PHE A 78 -12.89 29.33 0.50
C PHE A 78 -13.90 29.21 1.63
N THR A 79 -13.91 30.11 2.61
CA THR A 79 -14.94 30.10 3.66
C THR A 79 -16.08 31.03 3.34
N THR A 80 -17.28 30.59 3.72
CA THR A 80 -18.51 31.37 3.61
C THR A 80 -19.07 31.64 4.99
N ASP A 81 -19.87 32.70 5.10
CA ASP A 81 -20.74 32.91 6.26
C ASP A 81 -21.81 31.82 6.31
N GLU A 82 -22.28 31.50 7.51
CA GLU A 82 -23.28 30.43 7.72
C GLU A 82 -24.54 30.56 6.86
N ALA A 83 -24.95 31.82 6.55
CA ALA A 83 -26.10 32.11 5.73
C ALA A 83 -25.96 31.72 4.24
N GLU A 84 -24.72 31.61 3.74
CA GLU A 84 -24.42 31.32 2.33
C GLU A 84 -24.09 29.85 2.09
N ARG A 85 -24.03 29.05 3.14
CA ARG A 85 -23.67 27.62 3.07
C ARG A 85 -24.69 26.83 2.29
N GLN A 86 -24.21 26.00 1.36
CA GLN A 86 -25.04 25.14 0.51
C GLN A 86 -24.70 23.67 0.68
N ASP A 87 -25.73 22.80 0.52
CA ASP A 87 -25.57 21.35 0.60
C ASP A 87 -24.55 20.77 -0.38
N SER A 88 -24.35 21.44 -1.54
CA SER A 88 -23.36 21.01 -2.53
C SER A 88 -21.91 21.07 -2.02
N ASP A 89 -21.59 22.12 -1.27
CA ASP A 89 -20.24 22.32 -0.73
C ASP A 89 -19.97 21.33 0.42
N ARG A 90 -20.97 21.13 1.25
CA ARG A 90 -20.94 20.11 2.31
C ARG A 90 -20.70 18.72 1.74
N ASN A 91 -21.40 18.34 0.67
CA ASN A 91 -21.23 17.06 0.01
C ASN A 91 -19.82 16.87 -0.58
N LEU A 92 -19.17 17.95 -1.01
CA LEU A 92 -17.79 17.89 -1.49
C LEU A 92 -16.82 17.60 -0.34
N LEU A 93 -16.95 18.30 0.78
CA LEU A 93 -16.12 18.09 1.97
C LEU A 93 -16.35 16.73 2.61
N ASP A 94 -17.60 16.29 2.70
CA ASP A 94 -17.94 14.96 3.22
C ASP A 94 -17.30 13.86 2.39
N ARG A 95 -17.29 13.99 1.07
CA ARG A 95 -16.59 13.03 0.17
C ARG A 95 -15.09 13.06 0.37
N GLN A 96 -14.50 14.23 0.56
CA GLN A 96 -13.06 14.36 0.80
C GLN A 96 -12.67 13.74 2.15
N LEU A 97 -13.46 14.02 3.19
CA LEU A 97 -13.25 13.45 4.53
C LEU A 97 -13.44 11.93 4.52
N PHE A 98 -14.47 11.43 3.84
CA PHE A 98 -14.70 10.00 3.66
C PHE A 98 -13.50 9.32 2.98
N ARG A 99 -12.97 9.91 1.91
CA ARG A 99 -11.78 9.40 1.21
C ARG A 99 -10.55 9.39 2.11
N LEU A 100 -10.32 10.45 2.88
CA LEU A 100 -9.21 10.52 3.82
C LEU A 100 -9.31 9.43 4.91
N ASN A 101 -10.50 9.25 5.47
CA ASN A 101 -10.76 8.22 6.49
C ASN A 101 -10.67 6.80 5.90
N GLN A 102 -11.10 6.61 4.66
CA GLN A 102 -10.93 5.33 3.94
C GLN A 102 -9.47 4.94 3.78
N LEU A 103 -8.61 5.91 3.42
CA LEU A 103 -7.17 5.70 3.31
C LEU A 103 -6.54 5.26 4.65
N LYS A 104 -7.08 5.72 5.76
CA LYS A 104 -6.62 5.37 7.11
C LYS A 104 -7.29 4.13 7.70
N GLY A 105 -8.35 3.63 7.07
CA GLY A 105 -9.15 2.53 7.63
C GLY A 105 -9.97 2.91 8.85
N GLN A 106 -10.21 4.21 9.06
CA GLN A 106 -11.03 4.73 10.16
C GLN A 106 -12.49 4.89 9.75
N ALA A 107 -13.39 4.95 10.74
CA ALA A 107 -14.77 5.29 10.49
C ALA A 107 -14.91 6.74 10.02
N TYR A 108 -15.88 6.98 9.15
CA TYR A 108 -16.23 8.32 8.69
C TYR A 108 -17.00 9.07 9.77
N ASP A 109 -16.48 10.25 10.13
CA ASP A 109 -17.14 11.17 11.08
C ASP A 109 -17.11 12.58 10.46
N PRO A 110 -18.24 13.09 9.96
CA PRO A 110 -18.30 14.39 9.27
C PRO A 110 -18.09 15.54 10.26
N LEU A 111 -17.32 16.54 9.82
CA LEU A 111 -17.18 17.80 10.54
C LEU A 111 -18.43 18.68 10.32
N PRO A 112 -19.12 19.11 11.39
CA PRO A 112 -20.41 19.74 11.26
C PRO A 112 -20.39 21.17 10.67
N ASN A 113 -19.26 21.89 10.63
CA ASN A 113 -19.24 23.33 10.37
C ASN A 113 -18.13 23.80 9.40
N PHE A 114 -17.73 22.99 8.43
CA PHE A 114 -16.73 23.40 7.44
C PHE A 114 -17.26 23.20 6.03
N GLU A 115 -17.61 24.30 5.38
CA GLU A 115 -18.11 24.34 4.01
C GLU A 115 -17.27 25.29 3.17
N LEU A 116 -17.16 25.03 1.87
CA LEU A 116 -16.39 25.83 0.94
C LEU A 116 -17.30 26.81 0.17
N ALA A 117 -16.80 28.03 -0.05
CA ALA A 117 -17.48 29.03 -0.86
C ALA A 117 -17.75 28.51 -2.28
N ARG A 118 -19.00 28.61 -2.73
CA ARG A 118 -19.45 28.04 -3.99
C ARG A 118 -18.76 28.67 -5.20
N ASP A 119 -18.68 30.01 -5.22
CA ASP A 119 -18.10 30.76 -6.33
C ASP A 119 -16.60 30.47 -6.46
N ALA A 120 -15.88 30.45 -5.33
CA ALA A 120 -14.47 30.10 -5.30
C ALA A 120 -14.23 28.63 -5.70
N THR A 121 -15.11 27.72 -5.27
CA THR A 121 -15.03 26.29 -5.67
C THR A 121 -15.32 26.10 -7.16
N ALA A 122 -16.24 26.86 -7.73
CA ALA A 122 -16.51 26.83 -9.18
C ALA A 122 -15.38 27.43 -10.01
N ALA A 123 -14.73 28.48 -9.49
CA ALA A 123 -13.60 29.13 -10.16
C ALA A 123 -12.30 28.31 -10.06
N LEU A 124 -12.07 27.65 -8.92
CA LEU A 124 -10.82 26.97 -8.58
C LEU A 124 -11.08 25.54 -8.03
N PRO A 125 -11.64 24.63 -8.84
CA PRO A 125 -12.14 23.33 -8.36
C PRO A 125 -11.05 22.41 -7.82
N LEU A 126 -9.86 22.38 -8.43
CA LEU A 126 -8.74 21.56 -7.95
C LEU A 126 -8.16 22.15 -6.65
N THR A 127 -8.02 23.47 -6.60
CA THR A 127 -7.54 24.20 -5.43
C THR A 127 -8.47 24.00 -4.24
N ALA A 128 -9.78 24.12 -4.46
CA ALA A 128 -10.81 23.89 -3.43
C ALA A 128 -10.71 22.46 -2.86
N ARG A 129 -10.55 21.46 -3.74
CA ARG A 129 -10.36 20.07 -3.33
C ARG A 129 -9.12 19.88 -2.47
N GLU A 130 -7.97 20.38 -2.90
CA GLU A 130 -6.72 20.24 -2.17
C GLU A 130 -6.72 21.05 -0.86
N TYR A 131 -7.38 22.21 -0.87
CA TYR A 131 -7.58 23.02 0.34
C TYR A 131 -8.44 22.27 1.36
N GLY A 132 -9.57 21.71 0.94
CA GLY A 132 -10.43 20.88 1.81
C GLY A 132 -9.66 19.72 2.44
N TYR A 133 -8.87 18.98 1.65
CA TYR A 133 -8.02 17.90 2.19
C TYR A 133 -7.01 18.43 3.21
N TRP A 134 -6.33 19.52 2.90
CA TRP A 134 -5.33 20.09 3.78
C TRP A 134 -5.95 20.62 5.08
N ALA A 135 -7.06 21.31 5.00
CA ALA A 135 -7.76 21.88 6.14
C ALA A 135 -8.27 20.78 7.09
N LEU A 136 -8.97 19.78 6.52
CA LEU A 136 -9.45 18.64 7.29
C LEU A 136 -8.31 17.84 7.92
N PHE A 137 -7.25 17.56 7.18
CA PHE A 137 -6.09 16.86 7.72
C PHE A 137 -5.38 17.64 8.82
N THR A 138 -5.28 18.96 8.67
CA THR A 138 -4.64 19.84 9.66
C THR A 138 -5.46 19.91 10.94
N SER A 139 -6.77 20.02 10.82
CA SER A 139 -7.69 20.05 11.95
C SER A 139 -7.79 18.70 12.65
N LEU A 140 -8.10 17.63 11.91
CA LEU A 140 -8.40 16.31 12.49
C LEU A 140 -7.15 15.56 12.95
N GLU A 141 -6.10 15.57 12.14
CA GLU A 141 -4.93 14.73 12.41
C GLU A 141 -3.83 15.43 13.18
N LYS A 142 -3.67 16.73 12.92
CA LYS A 142 -2.65 17.50 13.61
C LYS A 142 -3.18 18.28 14.80
N ASN A 143 -4.50 18.35 14.95
CA ASN A 143 -5.20 19.17 15.95
C ASN A 143 -4.66 20.61 15.95
N LYS A 144 -4.52 21.19 14.75
CA LYS A 144 -4.01 22.55 14.53
C LYS A 144 -5.06 23.41 13.84
N ASP A 145 -5.01 24.69 14.15
CA ASP A 145 -5.80 25.74 13.49
C ASP A 145 -5.34 25.85 12.02
N PHE A 146 -6.23 25.51 11.07
CA PHE A 146 -5.96 25.59 9.63
C PHE A 146 -6.15 27.01 9.07
N THR A 147 -6.66 27.94 9.85
CA THR A 147 -6.79 29.34 9.45
C THR A 147 -5.46 30.09 9.53
N LYS A 148 -4.47 29.52 10.22
CA LYS A 148 -3.16 30.11 10.48
C LYS A 148 -2.01 29.27 9.95
N GLY A 149 -0.90 29.92 9.66
CA GLY A 149 0.33 29.24 9.26
C GLY A 149 0.53 29.15 7.76
N LYS A 150 1.24 28.10 7.34
CA LYS A 150 1.57 27.84 5.93
C LYS A 150 0.75 26.69 5.37
N VAL A 151 0.24 26.89 4.18
CA VAL A 151 -0.47 25.86 3.42
C VAL A 151 0.50 24.80 2.85
N THR A 152 -0.06 23.70 2.36
CA THR A 152 0.73 22.63 1.72
C THR A 152 1.18 23.03 0.32
N GLU A 153 2.33 22.54 -0.10
CA GLU A 153 2.90 22.80 -1.43
C GLU A 153 2.01 22.28 -2.57
N ALA A 154 1.24 21.22 -2.33
CA ALA A 154 0.31 20.66 -3.32
C ALA A 154 -0.80 21.67 -3.71
N LEU A 155 -1.12 22.61 -2.81
CA LEU A 155 -2.13 23.62 -3.07
C LEU A 155 -1.71 24.59 -4.19
N TYR A 156 -0.42 24.95 -4.24
CA TYR A 156 0.10 25.81 -5.31
C TYR A 156 0.11 25.13 -6.68
N VAL A 157 0.29 23.81 -6.70
CA VAL A 157 0.18 23.04 -7.94
C VAL A 157 -1.26 23.06 -8.44
N ALA A 158 -2.23 22.80 -7.55
CA ALA A 158 -3.64 22.83 -7.88
C ALA A 158 -4.10 24.22 -8.34
N LEU A 159 -3.63 25.27 -7.64
CA LEU A 159 -3.92 26.66 -7.99
C LEU A 159 -3.39 27.01 -9.37
N THR A 160 -2.14 26.66 -9.68
CA THR A 160 -1.57 26.88 -11.02
C THR A 160 -2.38 26.19 -12.10
N ASP A 161 -2.78 24.93 -11.88
CA ASP A 161 -3.61 24.18 -12.83
C ASP A 161 -4.98 24.81 -13.07
N ASP A 162 -5.63 25.31 -12.01
CA ASP A 162 -6.93 25.98 -12.12
C ASP A 162 -6.79 27.32 -12.85
N LEU A 163 -5.76 28.11 -12.53
CA LEU A 163 -5.50 29.40 -13.17
C LEU A 163 -5.15 29.26 -14.66
N GLN A 164 -4.49 28.16 -15.04
CA GLN A 164 -4.14 27.87 -16.45
C GLN A 164 -5.26 27.17 -17.24
N ASN A 165 -6.35 26.78 -16.57
CA ASN A 165 -7.46 26.13 -17.25
C ASN A 165 -8.40 27.16 -17.91
N PRO A 166 -8.53 27.16 -19.25
CA PRO A 166 -9.40 28.11 -19.95
C PRO A 166 -10.86 28.01 -19.52
N GLN A 167 -11.32 26.83 -19.08
CA GLN A 167 -12.71 26.63 -18.65
C GLN A 167 -13.03 27.39 -17.35
N ASN A 168 -12.04 27.66 -16.51
CA ASN A 168 -12.21 28.36 -15.24
C ASN A 168 -12.20 29.89 -15.40
N ARG A 169 -11.72 30.41 -16.54
CA ARG A 169 -11.51 31.84 -16.75
C ARG A 169 -12.75 32.69 -16.48
N ALA A 170 -13.87 32.30 -17.05
CA ALA A 170 -15.13 33.03 -16.87
C ALA A 170 -15.60 33.07 -15.39
N SER A 171 -15.32 32.02 -14.65
CA SER A 171 -15.64 31.95 -13.21
C SER A 171 -14.64 32.77 -12.38
N ILE A 172 -13.38 32.76 -12.75
CA ILE A 172 -12.33 33.59 -12.11
C ILE A 172 -12.64 35.11 -12.27
N ASP A 173 -13.05 35.51 -13.46
CA ASP A 173 -13.36 36.91 -13.75
C ASP A 173 -14.60 37.43 -12.98
N ARG A 174 -15.52 36.51 -12.60
CA ARG A 174 -16.70 36.84 -11.79
C ARG A 174 -16.43 36.90 -10.29
N LEU A 175 -15.29 36.40 -9.85
CA LEU A 175 -14.96 36.44 -8.43
C LEU A 175 -14.96 37.89 -7.91
N THR A 176 -15.53 38.06 -6.72
CA THR A 176 -15.62 39.33 -5.99
C THR A 176 -15.00 39.14 -4.60
N GLY A 177 -14.70 40.28 -3.93
CA GLY A 177 -14.12 40.25 -2.60
C GLY A 177 -12.62 40.54 -2.55
N PRO A 178 -12.02 40.56 -1.35
CA PRO A 178 -10.63 41.03 -1.14
C PRO A 178 -9.58 40.15 -1.82
N SER A 179 -9.87 38.86 -2.00
CA SER A 179 -8.95 37.89 -2.65
C SER A 179 -9.13 37.80 -4.17
N ALA A 180 -10.18 38.41 -4.74
CA ALA A 180 -10.48 38.34 -6.17
C ALA A 180 -9.40 38.96 -7.04
N GLU A 181 -8.93 40.16 -6.68
CA GLU A 181 -7.84 40.87 -7.39
C GLU A 181 -6.54 40.09 -7.34
N LEU A 182 -6.25 39.44 -6.21
CA LEU A 182 -5.09 38.59 -6.04
C LEU A 182 -5.11 37.41 -7.00
N ILE A 183 -6.28 36.78 -7.16
CA ILE A 183 -6.47 35.64 -8.06
C ILE A 183 -6.38 36.06 -9.53
N LYS A 184 -7.00 37.19 -9.90
CA LYS A 184 -6.96 37.73 -11.27
C LYS A 184 -5.53 38.10 -11.66
N THR A 185 -4.77 38.72 -10.77
CA THR A 185 -3.35 39.04 -10.99
C THR A 185 -2.53 37.74 -11.20
N ALA A 186 -2.71 36.77 -10.35
CA ALA A 186 -2.04 35.47 -10.51
C ALA A 186 -2.47 34.76 -11.80
N ALA A 187 -3.75 34.79 -12.17
CA ALA A 187 -4.25 34.20 -13.40
C ALA A 187 -3.59 34.82 -14.63
N ALA A 188 -3.48 36.14 -14.71
CA ALA A 188 -2.79 36.84 -15.80
C ALA A 188 -1.31 36.45 -15.90
N TYR A 189 -0.62 36.27 -14.78
CA TYR A 189 0.78 35.83 -14.76
C TYR A 189 0.93 34.41 -15.25
N PHE A 190 0.16 33.45 -14.66
CA PHE A 190 0.31 32.02 -14.98
C PHE A 190 -0.24 31.63 -16.36
N GLU A 191 -1.12 32.43 -16.98
CA GLU A 191 -1.57 32.24 -18.35
C GLU A 191 -0.40 32.21 -19.35
N THR A 192 0.65 33.00 -19.10
CA THR A 192 1.85 33.08 -19.94
C THR A 192 2.91 32.03 -19.61
N GLN A 193 2.77 31.32 -18.50
CA GLN A 193 3.75 30.31 -18.08
C GLN A 193 3.48 28.94 -18.72
N PRO A 194 4.53 28.11 -18.90
CA PRO A 194 4.37 26.77 -19.44
C PRO A 194 3.55 25.90 -18.48
N ARG A 195 2.65 25.11 -19.04
CA ARG A 195 1.87 24.13 -18.25
C ARG A 195 2.76 23.05 -17.65
N LEU A 196 2.39 22.59 -16.46
CA LEU A 196 3.05 21.48 -15.80
C LEU A 196 2.86 20.20 -16.63
N ASN A 197 3.96 19.50 -16.89
CA ASN A 197 3.95 18.18 -17.52
C ASN A 197 4.08 17.12 -16.43
N TYR A 198 2.97 16.50 -16.06
CA TYR A 198 2.91 15.53 -14.98
C TYR A 198 3.65 14.23 -15.30
N ALA A 199 3.64 13.81 -16.57
CA ALA A 199 4.40 12.64 -17.00
C ALA A 199 5.91 12.86 -16.81
N LYS A 200 6.42 14.04 -17.16
CA LYS A 200 7.81 14.40 -16.92
C LYS A 200 8.11 14.50 -15.42
N LEU A 201 7.27 15.19 -14.64
CA LEU A 201 7.44 15.33 -13.19
C LEU A 201 7.51 13.96 -12.49
N MET A 202 6.63 13.04 -12.83
CA MET A 202 6.61 11.70 -12.23
C MET A 202 7.85 10.87 -12.63
N LYS A 203 8.24 10.93 -13.89
CA LYS A 203 9.44 10.24 -14.42
C LYS A 203 10.73 10.78 -13.80
N ASP A 204 10.84 12.09 -13.60
CA ASP A 204 11.99 12.73 -12.93
C ASP A 204 12.11 12.33 -11.45
N VAL A 205 10.99 12.08 -10.79
CA VAL A 205 10.98 11.57 -9.42
C VAL A 205 11.49 10.13 -9.35
N ASN A 206 11.03 9.28 -10.26
CA ASN A 206 11.48 7.89 -10.36
C ASN A 206 11.25 7.34 -11.77
N LYS A 207 12.33 6.79 -12.37
CA LYS A 207 12.29 6.22 -13.72
C LYS A 207 11.25 5.11 -13.90
N ASN A 208 10.92 4.39 -12.86
CA ASN A 208 9.91 3.31 -12.92
C ASN A 208 8.52 3.81 -13.35
N TRP A 209 8.22 5.10 -13.19
CA TRP A 209 6.98 5.68 -13.74
C TRP A 209 6.93 5.72 -15.27
N ALA A 210 8.07 5.50 -15.93
CA ALA A 210 8.16 5.32 -17.38
C ALA A 210 7.92 3.86 -17.82
N GLU A 211 7.77 2.92 -16.89
CA GLU A 211 7.58 1.50 -17.19
C GLU A 211 6.08 1.14 -17.22
N PRO A 212 5.54 0.65 -18.36
CA PRO A 212 4.14 0.24 -18.48
C PRO A 212 3.72 -0.80 -17.43
N VAL A 213 4.61 -1.73 -17.09
CA VAL A 213 4.39 -2.80 -16.11
C VAL A 213 4.01 -2.25 -14.72
N VAL A 214 4.55 -1.09 -14.33
CA VAL A 214 4.21 -0.44 -13.05
C VAL A 214 2.75 -0.01 -13.04
N TRP A 215 2.29 0.59 -14.14
CA TRP A 215 0.91 1.05 -14.28
C TRP A 215 -0.08 -0.09 -14.38
N GLU A 216 0.28 -1.14 -15.10
CA GLU A 216 -0.51 -2.37 -15.16
C GLU A 216 -0.65 -3.00 -13.77
N THR A 217 0.44 -3.12 -13.03
CA THR A 217 0.42 -3.63 -11.65
C THR A 217 -0.49 -2.78 -10.75
N ILE A 218 -0.41 -1.45 -10.86
CA ILE A 218 -1.30 -0.55 -10.11
C ILE A 218 -2.75 -0.80 -10.51
N LYS A 219 -3.06 -0.86 -11.81
CA LYS A 219 -4.42 -1.09 -12.32
C LYS A 219 -5.01 -2.42 -11.81
N LEU A 220 -4.22 -3.49 -11.84
CA LEU A 220 -4.68 -4.84 -11.50
C LEU A 220 -4.78 -5.07 -9.98
N HIS A 221 -3.87 -4.47 -9.19
CA HIS A 221 -3.68 -4.84 -7.80
C HIS A 221 -3.90 -3.70 -6.78
N SER A 222 -4.24 -2.46 -7.22
CA SER A 222 -4.48 -1.34 -6.30
C SER A 222 -5.76 -1.48 -5.48
N SER A 223 -6.74 -2.25 -5.94
CA SER A 223 -7.99 -2.48 -5.22
C SER A 223 -7.75 -3.01 -3.80
N ARG A 224 -8.52 -2.53 -2.83
CA ARG A 224 -8.46 -2.97 -1.42
C ARG A 224 -8.73 -4.46 -1.28
N TYR A 225 -9.68 -4.97 -2.05
CA TYR A 225 -10.02 -6.39 -2.11
C TYR A 225 -9.56 -6.95 -3.45
N THR A 226 -8.66 -7.91 -3.43
CA THR A 226 -8.12 -8.55 -4.62
C THR A 226 -8.16 -10.06 -4.48
N SER A 227 -8.47 -10.76 -5.57
CA SER A 227 -8.32 -12.22 -5.67
C SER A 227 -6.85 -12.67 -5.78
N GLY A 228 -5.92 -11.73 -5.92
CA GLY A 228 -4.49 -12.03 -6.11
C GLY A 228 -3.91 -12.92 -5.02
N TYR A 229 -4.29 -12.71 -3.75
CA TYR A 229 -3.82 -13.56 -2.65
C TYR A 229 -4.24 -15.04 -2.79
N PHE A 230 -5.47 -15.29 -3.23
CA PHE A 230 -5.95 -16.66 -3.47
C PHE A 230 -5.26 -17.29 -4.67
N LEU A 231 -5.06 -16.52 -5.75
CA LEU A 231 -4.34 -16.97 -6.93
C LEU A 231 -2.88 -17.29 -6.59
N ASN A 232 -2.22 -16.45 -5.82
CA ASN A 232 -0.85 -16.67 -5.37
C ASN A 232 -0.72 -17.95 -4.53
N ALA A 233 -1.71 -18.28 -3.70
CA ALA A 233 -1.71 -19.50 -2.89
C ALA A 233 -1.69 -20.80 -3.73
N VAL A 234 -2.10 -20.72 -4.99
CA VAL A 234 -2.09 -21.84 -5.96
C VAL A 234 -1.07 -21.61 -7.10
N ASP A 235 -0.02 -20.84 -6.84
CA ASP A 235 1.03 -20.48 -7.80
C ASP A 235 0.50 -19.88 -9.11
N MET A 236 -0.62 -19.13 -9.02
CA MET A 236 -1.18 -18.34 -10.11
C MET A 236 -1.02 -16.86 -9.84
N ARG A 237 -1.09 -16.04 -10.89
CA ARG A 237 -1.08 -14.57 -10.82
C ARG A 237 -2.25 -13.99 -11.58
N LYS A 238 -2.68 -12.81 -11.16
CA LYS A 238 -3.68 -12.02 -11.88
C LYS A 238 -2.99 -11.25 -13.00
N THR A 239 -3.48 -11.39 -14.22
CA THR A 239 -3.05 -10.62 -15.40
C THR A 239 -4.22 -9.89 -16.02
N ALA A 240 -3.96 -9.03 -17.01
CA ALA A 240 -5.00 -8.30 -17.73
C ALA A 240 -5.99 -9.25 -18.43
N ASP A 241 -5.49 -10.38 -18.93
CA ASP A 241 -6.28 -11.39 -19.67
C ASP A 241 -6.93 -12.45 -18.75
N GLY A 242 -6.73 -12.33 -17.42
CA GLY A 242 -7.26 -13.28 -16.45
C GLY A 242 -6.19 -13.98 -15.60
N PRO A 243 -6.55 -15.05 -14.88
CA PRO A 243 -5.60 -15.80 -14.08
C PRO A 243 -4.60 -16.56 -14.98
N ALA A 244 -3.30 -16.38 -14.70
CA ALA A 244 -2.22 -17.08 -15.39
C ALA A 244 -1.30 -17.79 -14.37
N VAL A 245 -0.65 -18.87 -14.80
CA VAL A 245 0.32 -19.59 -13.97
C VAL A 245 1.56 -18.69 -13.75
N GLN A 246 2.10 -18.71 -12.55
CA GLN A 246 3.33 -17.98 -12.24
C GLN A 246 4.54 -18.58 -12.99
N PRO A 247 5.59 -17.80 -13.28
CA PRO A 247 6.85 -18.34 -13.79
C PRO A 247 7.41 -19.42 -12.87
N GLU A 248 8.07 -20.43 -13.41
CA GLU A 248 8.62 -21.58 -12.66
C GLU A 248 9.47 -21.16 -11.46
N SER A 249 10.22 -20.07 -11.57
CA SER A 249 11.02 -19.51 -10.48
C SER A 249 10.21 -19.03 -9.27
N LYS A 250 8.90 -18.83 -9.42
CA LYS A 250 7.96 -18.39 -8.36
C LYS A 250 6.96 -19.46 -7.94
N GLN A 251 6.95 -20.62 -8.60
CA GLN A 251 6.06 -21.76 -8.29
C GLN A 251 6.62 -22.55 -7.10
N ILE A 252 6.46 -22.04 -5.90
CA ILE A 252 7.01 -22.67 -4.69
C ILE A 252 5.91 -23.24 -3.80
N LEU A 253 4.73 -22.61 -3.78
CA LEU A 253 3.71 -22.93 -2.79
C LEU A 253 3.04 -24.30 -3.03
N LEU A 254 2.69 -24.63 -4.27
CA LEU A 254 2.12 -25.93 -4.62
C LEU A 254 3.13 -27.07 -4.40
N VAL A 255 4.40 -26.84 -4.73
CA VAL A 255 5.47 -27.82 -4.51
C VAL A 255 5.64 -28.07 -3.01
N LEU A 256 5.70 -27.00 -2.20
CA LEU A 256 5.76 -27.11 -0.74
C LEU A 256 4.54 -27.82 -0.15
N PHE A 257 3.35 -27.47 -0.62
CA PHE A 257 2.10 -28.11 -0.18
C PHE A 257 2.10 -29.60 -0.49
N GLN A 258 2.42 -30.00 -1.73
CA GLN A 258 2.52 -31.40 -2.13
C GLN A 258 3.57 -32.15 -1.30
N ARG A 259 4.74 -31.55 -1.06
CA ARG A 259 5.79 -32.13 -0.23
C ARG A 259 5.31 -32.34 1.21
N THR A 260 4.63 -31.35 1.78
CA THR A 260 4.08 -31.44 3.14
C THR A 260 3.03 -32.55 3.25
N VAL A 261 2.10 -32.62 2.28
CA VAL A 261 1.07 -33.70 2.25
C VAL A 261 1.71 -35.05 2.10
N LYS A 262 2.66 -35.23 1.17
CA LYS A 262 3.37 -36.50 0.99
C LYS A 262 4.09 -36.93 2.26
N MET A 263 4.84 -36.02 2.90
CA MET A 263 5.55 -36.29 4.15
C MET A 263 4.60 -36.64 5.28
N SER A 264 3.50 -35.90 5.42
CA SER A 264 2.47 -36.19 6.43
C SER A 264 1.84 -37.56 6.23
N LEU A 265 1.53 -37.91 4.98
CA LEU A 265 0.96 -39.24 4.65
C LEU A 265 1.94 -40.35 4.97
N ILE A 266 3.21 -40.22 4.57
CA ILE A 266 4.26 -41.21 4.85
C ILE A 266 4.43 -41.39 6.36
N ILE A 267 4.50 -40.31 7.11
CA ILE A 267 4.62 -40.37 8.57
C ILE A 267 3.40 -41.02 9.20
N THR A 268 2.19 -40.67 8.77
CA THR A 268 0.94 -41.22 9.29
C THR A 268 0.87 -42.73 9.03
N VAL A 269 1.16 -43.17 7.80
CA VAL A 269 1.18 -44.61 7.46
C VAL A 269 2.24 -45.34 8.27
N SER A 270 3.44 -44.81 8.40
CA SER A 270 4.51 -45.38 9.22
C SER A 270 4.11 -45.48 10.68
N CYS A 271 3.46 -44.45 11.23
CA CYS A 271 2.97 -44.49 12.62
C CYS A 271 1.88 -45.55 12.82
N ILE A 272 0.98 -45.75 11.85
CA ILE A 272 -0.05 -46.78 11.91
C ILE A 272 0.61 -48.19 11.83
N LEU A 273 1.51 -48.39 10.87
CA LEU A 273 2.19 -49.69 10.69
C LEU A 273 3.00 -50.11 11.90
N LEU A 274 3.67 -49.18 12.56
CA LEU A 274 4.47 -49.44 13.76
C LEU A 274 3.63 -49.44 15.04
N GLY A 275 2.69 -48.53 15.16
CA GLY A 275 1.88 -48.33 16.36
C GLY A 275 0.80 -49.40 16.52
N TYR A 276 0.16 -49.86 15.43
CA TYR A 276 -0.92 -50.83 15.49
C TYR A 276 -0.47 -52.17 16.07
N PRO A 277 0.64 -52.79 15.62
CA PRO A 277 1.13 -54.04 16.22
C PRO A 277 1.45 -53.92 17.70
N VAL A 278 2.06 -52.79 18.10
CA VAL A 278 2.39 -52.50 19.51
C VAL A 278 1.12 -52.35 20.33
N ALA A 279 0.14 -51.60 19.84
CA ALA A 279 -1.15 -51.41 20.51
C ALA A 279 -1.92 -52.75 20.64
N TRP A 280 -1.94 -53.57 19.57
CA TRP A 280 -2.56 -54.90 19.58
C TRP A 280 -1.87 -55.80 20.60
N LEU A 281 -0.53 -55.82 20.64
CA LEU A 281 0.25 -56.60 21.60
C LEU A 281 -0.08 -56.18 23.03
N LEU A 282 -0.10 -54.90 23.32
CA LEU A 282 -0.44 -54.34 24.64
C LEU A 282 -1.85 -54.73 25.10
N ALA A 283 -2.80 -54.80 24.16
CA ALA A 283 -4.21 -55.13 24.45
C ALA A 283 -4.41 -56.64 24.78
N ASN A 284 -3.59 -57.52 24.23
CA ASN A 284 -3.73 -58.97 24.36
C ASN A 284 -2.80 -59.63 25.38
N LEU A 285 -1.86 -58.89 25.98
CA LEU A 285 -0.94 -59.43 26.98
C LEU A 285 -1.51 -59.35 28.41
N PRO A 286 -1.03 -60.26 29.32
CA PRO A 286 -1.38 -60.19 30.74
C PRO A 286 -1.00 -58.83 31.33
N MET A 287 -1.82 -58.34 32.28
CA MET A 287 -1.73 -56.96 32.82
C MET A 287 -0.34 -56.60 33.34
N ARG A 288 0.41 -57.52 33.97
CA ARG A 288 1.77 -57.25 34.45
C ARG A 288 2.75 -56.97 33.32
N THR A 289 2.73 -57.73 32.25
CA THR A 289 3.61 -57.52 31.09
C THR A 289 3.20 -56.34 30.26
N SER A 290 1.87 -56.11 30.08
CA SER A 290 1.35 -54.94 29.39
C SER A 290 1.76 -53.63 30.10
N ASN A 291 1.68 -53.56 31.42
CA ASN A 291 2.14 -52.38 32.19
C ASN A 291 3.63 -52.09 32.04
N LEU A 292 4.46 -53.13 32.04
CA LEU A 292 5.91 -52.98 31.82
C LEU A 292 6.20 -52.44 30.41
N LEU A 293 5.56 -52.96 29.39
CA LEU A 293 5.70 -52.52 28.00
C LEU A 293 5.14 -51.09 27.81
N MET A 294 4.06 -50.76 28.50
CA MET A 294 3.52 -49.37 28.48
C MET A 294 4.51 -48.38 29.04
N ILE A 295 5.22 -48.69 30.14
CA ILE A 295 6.27 -47.85 30.68
C ILE A 295 7.40 -47.67 29.67
N LEU A 296 7.82 -48.75 28.99
CA LEU A 296 8.84 -48.66 27.94
C LEU A 296 8.42 -47.78 26.74
N VAL A 297 7.15 -47.85 26.33
CA VAL A 297 6.61 -46.97 25.25
C VAL A 297 6.54 -45.51 25.69
N LEU A 298 6.25 -45.24 26.98
CA LEU A 298 6.17 -43.88 27.52
C LEU A 298 7.53 -43.29 27.86
N LEU A 299 8.57 -44.10 28.06
CA LEU A 299 9.90 -43.66 28.44
C LEU A 299 10.50 -42.57 27.54
N PRO A 300 10.39 -42.66 26.19
CA PRO A 300 10.82 -41.59 25.28
C PRO A 300 10.10 -40.26 25.48
N PHE A 301 8.86 -40.25 26.01
CA PHE A 301 8.09 -39.03 26.26
C PHE A 301 8.69 -38.21 27.44
N TRP A 302 9.36 -38.88 28.37
CA TRP A 302 9.97 -38.21 29.53
C TRP A 302 11.31 -37.54 29.20
N THR A 303 11.86 -37.82 28.00
CA THR A 303 13.08 -37.13 27.55
C THR A 303 12.75 -35.75 27.02
N SER A 304 13.55 -34.75 27.41
CA SER A 304 13.44 -33.38 26.93
C SER A 304 13.47 -33.34 25.38
N LEU A 305 12.62 -32.50 24.77
CA LEU A 305 12.60 -32.30 23.31
C LEU A 305 13.99 -31.88 22.78
N LEU A 306 14.72 -31.05 23.52
CA LEU A 306 16.08 -30.61 23.16
C LEU A 306 17.08 -31.78 23.12
N VAL A 307 17.03 -32.66 24.09
CA VAL A 307 17.90 -33.87 24.12
C VAL A 307 17.58 -34.78 22.97
N ARG A 308 16.29 -34.99 22.67
CA ARG A 308 15.84 -35.83 21.55
C ARG A 308 16.29 -35.27 20.22
N THR A 309 16.07 -33.97 19.96
CA THR A 309 16.47 -33.34 18.70
C THR A 309 17.99 -33.29 18.54
N SER A 310 18.74 -33.09 19.61
CA SER A 310 20.20 -33.14 19.58
C SER A 310 20.71 -34.55 19.29
N ALA A 311 20.13 -35.58 19.91
CA ALA A 311 20.46 -36.98 19.63
C ALA A 311 20.18 -37.36 18.16
N TRP A 312 19.00 -36.97 17.62
CA TRP A 312 18.69 -37.20 16.20
C TRP A 312 19.68 -36.47 15.30
N LYS A 313 20.07 -35.23 15.61
CA LYS A 313 21.06 -34.47 14.84
C LYS A 313 22.40 -35.19 14.77
N VAL A 314 22.89 -35.75 15.89
CA VAL A 314 24.14 -36.50 15.94
C VAL A 314 24.02 -37.85 15.17
N MET A 315 22.91 -38.54 15.33
CA MET A 315 22.70 -39.82 14.65
C MET A 315 22.56 -39.72 13.13
N LEU A 316 21.99 -38.60 12.63
CA LEU A 316 21.76 -38.33 11.19
C LEU A 316 22.92 -37.58 10.53
N GLN A 317 24.01 -37.26 11.23
CA GLN A 317 25.20 -36.66 10.61
C GLN A 317 25.79 -37.60 9.54
N GLN A 318 26.52 -37.01 8.57
CA GLN A 318 27.18 -37.78 7.50
C GLN A 318 28.08 -38.93 8.03
N GLN A 319 28.69 -38.73 9.19
CA GLN A 319 29.47 -39.76 9.90
C GLN A 319 28.71 -40.38 11.09
N GLY A 320 27.40 -40.23 11.11
CA GLY A 320 26.55 -40.74 12.20
C GLY A 320 26.27 -42.23 12.06
N VAL A 321 25.86 -42.85 13.19
CA VAL A 321 25.60 -44.27 13.32
C VAL A 321 24.58 -44.77 12.30
N ILE A 322 23.57 -43.98 11.97
CA ILE A 322 22.55 -44.35 10.97
C ILE A 322 23.16 -44.53 9.59
N ASN A 323 24.02 -43.59 9.18
CA ASN A 323 24.70 -43.69 7.88
C ASN A 323 25.66 -44.89 7.81
N GLU A 324 26.39 -45.19 8.89
CA GLU A 324 27.24 -46.37 8.95
C GLU A 324 26.43 -47.67 8.81
N VAL A 325 25.31 -47.78 9.50
CA VAL A 325 24.39 -48.92 9.39
C VAL A 325 23.82 -49.06 7.97
N LEU A 326 23.40 -47.96 7.35
CA LEU A 326 22.88 -47.93 5.96
C LEU A 326 23.94 -48.35 4.94
N VAL A 327 25.18 -47.92 5.12
CA VAL A 327 26.33 -48.33 4.28
C VAL A 327 26.64 -49.82 4.51
N TRP A 328 26.60 -50.31 5.75
CA TRP A 328 26.84 -51.71 6.08
C TRP A 328 25.78 -52.64 5.45
N PHE A 329 24.51 -52.20 5.38
CA PHE A 329 23.44 -52.93 4.69
C PHE A 329 23.49 -52.75 3.16
N GLY A 330 24.40 -51.93 2.61
CA GLY A 330 24.51 -51.68 1.16
C GLY A 330 23.37 -50.84 0.58
N LEU A 331 22.60 -50.13 1.45
CA LEU A 331 21.48 -49.31 1.04
C LEU A 331 21.90 -47.92 0.55
N VAL A 332 23.09 -47.44 0.96
CA VAL A 332 23.66 -46.13 0.59
C VAL A 332 25.14 -46.34 0.30
N ALA A 333 25.63 -45.69 -0.80
CA ALA A 333 27.05 -45.71 -1.10
C ALA A 333 27.82 -44.79 -0.13
N THR A 334 29.09 -45.09 0.11
CA THR A 334 29.97 -44.31 1.00
C THR A 334 30.08 -42.82 0.62
N ASP A 335 29.91 -42.54 -0.68
CA ASP A 335 29.98 -41.15 -1.22
C ASP A 335 28.63 -40.41 -1.21
N ASN A 336 27.52 -41.13 -0.93
CA ASN A 336 26.15 -40.57 -0.94
C ASN A 336 25.46 -40.70 0.43
N ARG A 337 26.18 -40.41 1.48
CA ARG A 337 25.64 -40.39 2.87
C ARG A 337 24.59 -39.30 3.03
N LEU A 338 23.54 -39.55 3.82
CA LEU A 338 22.44 -38.62 4.11
C LEU A 338 22.89 -37.34 4.77
#